data_2047f8a30efcc26464ede6378c436e49
#
_entry.id   2047f8a30efcc26464ede6378c436e49
#
_cell.length_a   1.000
_cell.length_b   1.000
_cell.length_c   1.000
_cell.angle_alpha   90.00
_cell.angle_beta   90.00
_cell.angle_gamma   90.00
#
_symmetry.space_group_name_H-M   'P 1'
#
loop_
_entity.id
_entity.type
_entity.pdbx_description
1 polymer ?
#
loop_
_entity_poly.entity_id
_entity_poly.type
_entity_poly.pdbx_seq_one_letter_code
_entity_poly.pdbx_strand_id
1 'polypeptide(L)'
;LRAQTFMLVCVCSGALLAAQAGMLDEVPCTTHHDVIARLKAAAPRARVQENRVFVGHENIWTSAGITAGIDLALHLVKQLCDTPTALAVAREMVVWFRRAGDDPQLSPWLRYRNHMHPAIHRAQDLMIAHPEHGWTLTELAGRTHVSSRHLARLFRQHLGISVREYHEQLRVGVARQRQQQGESAEKAALAAGFSSARQLRRARQRETDQLTK
;
A
#
# COMPACT_ATOMS: atom_id res chain seq x y z
N LEU A 1 6.37 -39.41 -16.52
CA LEU A 1 7.02 -38.13 -16.14
C LEU A 1 6.21 -37.52 -14.99
N ARG A 2 6.71 -37.57 -13.78
CA ARG A 2 6.14 -36.81 -12.65
C ARG A 2 6.17 -35.35 -13.06
N ALA A 3 5.02 -34.69 -13.15
CA ALA A 3 4.96 -33.24 -13.30
C ALA A 3 5.75 -32.61 -12.14
N GLN A 4 6.88 -32.01 -12.44
CA GLN A 4 7.62 -31.24 -11.47
C GLN A 4 6.73 -30.03 -11.16
N THR A 5 6.19 -29.99 -9.95
CA THR A 5 5.41 -28.83 -9.48
C THR A 5 6.43 -27.71 -9.21
N PHE A 6 6.61 -26.81 -10.15
CA PHE A 6 7.40 -25.61 -9.95
C PHE A 6 6.50 -24.46 -9.49
N MET A 7 7.05 -23.56 -8.72
CA MET A 7 6.41 -22.32 -8.32
C MET A 7 6.74 -21.24 -9.35
N LEU A 8 5.72 -20.62 -9.93
CA LEU A 8 5.87 -19.47 -10.81
C LEU A 8 5.74 -18.19 -10.01
N VAL A 9 6.77 -17.36 -10.04
CA VAL A 9 6.78 -16.05 -9.35
C VAL A 9 6.95 -14.94 -10.39
N CYS A 10 5.92 -14.10 -10.54
CA CYS A 10 5.90 -13.01 -11.51
C CYS A 10 6.01 -11.66 -10.77
N VAL A 11 7.11 -10.96 -10.94
CA VAL A 11 7.32 -9.63 -10.34
C VAL A 11 7.02 -8.55 -11.37
N CYS A 12 6.26 -7.52 -10.96
CA CYS A 12 5.95 -6.34 -11.77
C CYS A 12 5.31 -6.75 -13.13
N SER A 13 5.84 -6.25 -14.25
CA SER A 13 5.38 -6.60 -15.60
C SER A 13 5.58 -8.08 -15.99
N GLY A 14 6.28 -8.87 -15.18
CA GLY A 14 6.43 -10.32 -15.39
C GLY A 14 5.07 -11.06 -15.47
N ALA A 15 4.02 -10.55 -14.83
CA ALA A 15 2.67 -11.07 -14.94
C ALA A 15 2.12 -11.03 -16.39
N LEU A 16 2.59 -10.12 -17.25
CA LEU A 16 2.20 -10.07 -18.65
C LEU A 16 2.72 -11.30 -19.44
N LEU A 17 3.91 -11.80 -19.09
CA LEU A 17 4.45 -13.01 -19.74
C LEU A 17 3.61 -14.23 -19.37
N ALA A 18 3.24 -14.37 -18.10
CA ALA A 18 2.34 -15.43 -17.64
C ALA A 18 0.95 -15.33 -18.28
N ALA A 19 0.43 -14.11 -18.47
CA ALA A 19 -0.82 -13.84 -19.17
C ALA A 19 -0.75 -14.30 -20.64
N GLN A 20 0.32 -13.94 -21.36
CA GLN A 20 0.54 -14.36 -22.75
C GLN A 20 0.67 -15.88 -22.91
N ALA A 21 1.20 -16.54 -21.89
CA ALA A 21 1.29 -18.01 -21.85
C ALA A 21 -0.02 -18.70 -21.42
N GLY A 22 -1.12 -17.94 -21.21
CA GLY A 22 -2.41 -18.49 -20.78
C GLY A 22 -2.45 -19.02 -19.34
N MET A 23 -1.43 -18.70 -18.53
CA MET A 23 -1.29 -19.26 -17.17
C MET A 23 -2.11 -18.53 -16.11
N LEU A 24 -2.76 -17.40 -16.46
CA LEU A 24 -3.51 -16.58 -15.50
C LEU A 24 -5.03 -16.69 -15.67
N ASP A 25 -5.53 -17.55 -16.55
CA ASP A 25 -6.96 -17.76 -16.76
C ASP A 25 -7.62 -18.28 -15.47
N GLU A 26 -8.65 -17.55 -15.00
CA GLU A 26 -9.36 -17.78 -13.74
C GLU A 26 -8.48 -17.71 -12.48
N VAL A 27 -7.22 -17.26 -12.61
CA VAL A 27 -6.27 -17.13 -11.50
C VAL A 27 -6.36 -15.73 -10.87
N PRO A 28 -6.46 -15.62 -9.53
CA PRO A 28 -6.27 -14.35 -8.83
C PRO A 28 -4.83 -13.88 -9.01
N CYS A 29 -4.65 -12.66 -9.51
CA CYS A 29 -3.32 -12.11 -9.77
C CYS A 29 -3.27 -10.59 -9.63
N THR A 30 -2.08 -10.04 -9.56
CA THR A 30 -1.83 -8.59 -9.58
C THR A 30 -0.60 -8.28 -10.43
N THR A 31 -0.36 -6.99 -10.64
CA THR A 31 0.85 -6.47 -11.31
C THR A 31 1.08 -5.03 -10.85
N HIS A 32 2.09 -4.36 -11.38
CA HIS A 32 2.32 -2.93 -11.13
C HIS A 32 1.11 -2.10 -11.55
N HIS A 33 0.75 -1.08 -10.77
CA HIS A 33 -0.44 -0.26 -11.01
C HIS A 33 -0.52 0.33 -12.42
N ASP A 34 0.60 0.76 -13.02
CA ASP A 34 0.66 1.28 -14.39
C ASP A 34 0.41 0.19 -15.46
N VAL A 35 0.48 -1.08 -15.08
CA VAL A 35 0.40 -2.22 -16.02
C VAL A 35 -0.95 -2.95 -15.91
N ILE A 36 -1.79 -2.61 -14.95
CA ILE A 36 -3.08 -3.25 -14.68
C ILE A 36 -3.98 -3.31 -15.95
N ALA A 37 -4.12 -2.19 -16.64
CA ALA A 37 -4.95 -2.14 -17.86
C ALA A 37 -4.43 -3.09 -18.94
N ARG A 38 -3.09 -3.18 -19.11
CA ARG A 38 -2.46 -4.10 -20.07
C ARG A 38 -2.65 -5.56 -19.65
N LEU A 39 -2.55 -5.86 -18.35
CA LEU A 39 -2.76 -7.22 -17.84
C LEU A 39 -4.21 -7.67 -18.09
N LYS A 40 -5.21 -6.83 -17.82
CA LYS A 40 -6.62 -7.12 -18.08
C LYS A 40 -6.89 -7.36 -19.57
N ALA A 41 -6.23 -6.60 -20.45
CA ALA A 41 -6.35 -6.80 -21.90
C ALA A 41 -5.66 -8.09 -22.37
N ALA A 42 -4.52 -8.45 -21.80
CA ALA A 42 -3.76 -9.66 -22.16
C ALA A 42 -4.38 -10.95 -21.61
N ALA A 43 -5.05 -10.90 -20.47
CA ALA A 43 -5.70 -12.03 -19.83
C ALA A 43 -7.12 -11.65 -19.37
N PRO A 44 -8.12 -11.58 -20.28
CA PRO A 44 -9.47 -11.13 -19.95
C PRO A 44 -10.19 -12.02 -18.92
N ARG A 45 -9.78 -13.30 -18.80
CA ARG A 45 -10.35 -14.24 -17.83
C ARG A 45 -9.63 -14.26 -16.48
N ALA A 46 -8.50 -13.55 -16.36
CA ALA A 46 -7.78 -13.45 -15.09
C ALA A 46 -8.57 -12.66 -14.06
N ARG A 47 -8.53 -13.08 -12.80
CA ARG A 47 -9.14 -12.35 -11.68
C ARG A 47 -8.16 -11.30 -11.13
N VAL A 48 -7.95 -10.21 -11.89
CA VAL A 48 -6.99 -9.17 -11.57
C VAL A 48 -7.42 -8.41 -10.33
N GLN A 49 -6.62 -8.49 -9.27
CA GLN A 49 -6.80 -7.74 -8.02
C GLN A 49 -5.93 -6.48 -8.07
N GLU A 50 -6.59 -5.34 -8.23
CA GLU A 50 -5.94 -4.04 -8.25
C GLU A 50 -5.44 -3.64 -6.86
N ASN A 51 -4.43 -2.78 -6.84
CA ASN A 51 -3.90 -2.17 -5.62
C ASN A 51 -3.50 -3.19 -4.53
N ARG A 52 -2.94 -4.34 -4.93
CA ARG A 52 -2.38 -5.37 -4.05
C ARG A 52 -0.87 -5.41 -4.18
N VAL A 53 -0.16 -5.60 -3.07
CA VAL A 53 1.30 -5.75 -3.07
C VAL A 53 1.68 -7.04 -3.77
N PHE A 54 1.08 -8.15 -3.38
CA PHE A 54 1.20 -9.44 -4.08
C PHE A 54 -0.07 -10.29 -3.90
N VAL A 55 -0.25 -11.23 -4.80
CA VAL A 55 -1.35 -12.21 -4.78
C VAL A 55 -0.76 -13.58 -5.06
N GLY A 56 -1.14 -14.59 -4.27
CA GLY A 56 -0.78 -15.98 -4.46
C GLY A 56 -2.01 -16.86 -4.67
N HIS A 57 -1.89 -17.80 -5.58
CA HIS A 57 -2.89 -18.85 -5.81
C HIS A 57 -2.18 -20.13 -6.21
N GLU A 58 -2.33 -21.18 -5.40
CA GLU A 58 -1.61 -22.43 -5.59
C GLU A 58 -0.09 -22.22 -5.75
N ASN A 59 0.46 -22.53 -6.91
CA ASN A 59 1.88 -22.38 -7.25
C ASN A 59 2.17 -21.13 -8.10
N ILE A 60 1.21 -20.24 -8.33
CA ILE A 60 1.37 -18.99 -9.09
C ILE A 60 1.31 -17.81 -8.14
N TRP A 61 2.38 -17.01 -8.13
CA TRP A 61 2.51 -15.81 -7.32
C TRP A 61 2.82 -14.62 -8.20
N THR A 62 2.10 -13.54 -7.99
CA THR A 62 2.28 -12.30 -8.74
C THR A 62 2.46 -11.12 -7.77
N SER A 63 3.33 -10.19 -8.08
CA SER A 63 3.51 -9.00 -7.26
C SER A 63 3.49 -7.71 -8.08
N ALA A 64 3.27 -6.60 -7.38
CA ALA A 64 3.36 -5.25 -7.92
C ALA A 64 4.79 -4.87 -8.36
N GLY A 65 5.29 -3.68 -8.00
CA GLY A 65 6.62 -3.22 -8.37
C GLY A 65 7.77 -3.96 -7.67
N ILE A 66 8.99 -3.52 -7.89
CA ILE A 66 10.24 -4.16 -7.44
C ILE A 66 10.25 -4.42 -5.93
N THR A 67 9.91 -3.39 -5.12
CA THR A 67 9.87 -3.54 -3.66
C THR A 67 8.76 -4.50 -3.19
N ALA A 68 7.66 -4.60 -3.92
CA ALA A 68 6.62 -5.59 -3.68
C ALA A 68 7.11 -7.02 -3.97
N GLY A 69 8.04 -7.18 -4.92
CA GLY A 69 8.74 -8.44 -5.15
C GLY A 69 9.60 -8.87 -3.97
N ILE A 70 10.23 -7.93 -3.28
CA ILE A 70 10.97 -8.19 -2.03
C ILE A 70 10.00 -8.67 -0.93
N ASP A 71 8.85 -8.00 -0.76
CA ASP A 71 7.83 -8.41 0.21
C ASP A 71 7.33 -9.83 -0.09
N LEU A 72 7.05 -10.14 -1.37
CA LEU A 72 6.66 -11.48 -1.81
C LEU A 72 7.76 -12.50 -1.54
N ALA A 73 9.03 -12.21 -1.86
CA ALA A 73 10.14 -13.12 -1.61
C ALA A 73 10.27 -13.44 -0.12
N LEU A 74 10.20 -12.44 0.77
CA LEU A 74 10.23 -12.64 2.21
C LEU A 74 9.01 -13.44 2.72
N HIS A 75 7.83 -13.24 2.10
CA HIS A 75 6.64 -14.04 2.40
C HIS A 75 6.86 -15.52 2.01
N LEU A 76 7.44 -15.79 0.84
CA LEU A 76 7.74 -17.15 0.40
C LEU A 76 8.82 -17.80 1.27
N VAL A 77 9.87 -17.09 1.67
CA VAL A 77 10.87 -17.60 2.63
C VAL A 77 10.19 -17.99 3.94
N LYS A 78 9.26 -17.16 4.44
CA LYS A 78 8.48 -17.50 5.65
C LYS A 78 7.65 -18.77 5.47
N GLN A 79 7.06 -18.99 4.29
CA GLN A 79 6.22 -20.17 4.03
C GLN A 79 7.05 -21.44 3.80
N LEU A 80 8.17 -21.34 3.07
CA LEU A 80 9.00 -22.48 2.69
C LEU A 80 9.99 -22.89 3.78
N CYS A 81 10.38 -21.95 4.63
CA CYS A 81 11.27 -22.19 5.76
C CYS A 81 10.49 -21.88 7.06
N ASP A 82 10.72 -20.70 7.64
CA ASP A 82 10.05 -20.25 8.88
C ASP A 82 10.13 -18.72 9.06
N THR A 83 9.46 -18.24 10.10
CA THR A 83 9.47 -16.80 10.43
C THR A 83 10.85 -16.29 10.89
N PRO A 84 11.62 -17.00 11.75
CA PRO A 84 12.98 -16.58 12.10
C PRO A 84 13.89 -16.39 10.89
N THR A 85 13.88 -17.32 9.96
CA THR A 85 14.68 -17.24 8.71
C THR A 85 14.28 -16.01 7.87
N ALA A 86 12.98 -15.78 7.66
CA ALA A 86 12.51 -14.61 6.94
C ALA A 86 12.90 -13.29 7.62
N LEU A 87 12.92 -13.27 8.96
CA LEU A 87 13.39 -12.11 9.75
C LEU A 87 14.89 -11.89 9.59
N ALA A 88 15.69 -12.96 9.59
CA ALA A 88 17.14 -12.88 9.41
C ALA A 88 17.47 -12.34 8.00
N VAL A 89 16.82 -12.86 6.96
CA VAL A 89 16.98 -12.37 5.58
C VAL A 89 16.57 -10.89 5.47
N ALA A 90 15.44 -10.51 6.03
CA ALA A 90 14.99 -9.11 6.00
C ALA A 90 15.99 -8.16 6.70
N ARG A 91 16.61 -8.60 7.79
CA ARG A 91 17.65 -7.83 8.51
C ARG A 91 18.91 -7.68 7.66
N GLU A 92 19.36 -8.75 7.04
CA GLU A 92 20.55 -8.73 6.16
C GLU A 92 20.32 -7.80 4.96
N MET A 93 19.11 -7.82 4.39
CA MET A 93 18.71 -6.92 3.29
C MET A 93 18.41 -5.50 3.74
N VAL A 94 18.49 -5.17 5.04
CA VAL A 94 18.12 -3.86 5.62
C VAL A 94 16.67 -3.46 5.29
N VAL A 95 15.77 -4.43 5.16
CA VAL A 95 14.34 -4.22 4.93
C VAL A 95 13.65 -4.04 6.29
N TRP A 96 13.43 -2.81 6.69
CA TRP A 96 12.85 -2.50 8.01
C TRP A 96 11.32 -2.53 8.02
N PHE A 97 10.66 -2.32 6.87
CA PHE A 97 9.21 -2.38 6.73
C PHE A 97 8.80 -3.44 5.69
N ARG A 98 7.88 -4.33 6.06
CA ARG A 98 7.34 -5.38 5.21
C ARG A 98 5.84 -5.20 5.06
N ARG A 99 5.37 -5.35 3.83
CA ARG A 99 3.95 -5.26 3.48
C ARG A 99 3.35 -6.66 3.34
N ALA A 100 2.07 -6.78 3.68
CA ALA A 100 1.29 -7.98 3.38
C ALA A 100 0.76 -7.93 1.94
N GLY A 101 0.33 -9.07 1.41
CA GLY A 101 -0.18 -9.16 0.04
C GLY A 101 -1.40 -8.28 -0.21
N ASP A 102 -2.27 -8.14 0.80
CA ASP A 102 -3.49 -7.33 0.75
C ASP A 102 -3.28 -5.84 1.05
N ASP A 103 -2.05 -5.43 1.37
CA ASP A 103 -1.72 -4.01 1.50
C ASP A 103 -1.81 -3.29 0.14
N PRO A 104 -2.13 -1.99 0.14
CA PRO A 104 -2.14 -1.21 -1.08
C PRO A 104 -0.73 -1.05 -1.66
N GLN A 105 -0.59 -1.14 -2.99
CA GLN A 105 0.68 -0.90 -3.69
C GLN A 105 1.25 0.48 -3.40
N LEU A 106 0.38 1.49 -3.52
CA LEU A 106 0.69 2.87 -3.23
C LEU A 106 0.19 3.20 -1.82
N SER A 107 1.10 3.19 -0.87
CA SER A 107 0.80 3.70 0.46
C SER A 107 0.49 5.20 0.39
N PRO A 108 -0.28 5.77 1.34
CA PRO A 108 -0.54 7.22 1.39
C PRO A 108 0.75 8.05 1.39
N TRP A 109 1.87 7.49 1.90
CA TRP A 109 3.19 8.13 1.89
C TRP A 109 3.76 8.32 0.49
N LEU A 110 3.48 7.41 -0.46
CA LEU A 110 3.99 7.46 -1.83
C LEU A 110 2.96 8.03 -2.82
N ARG A 111 1.69 7.68 -2.63
CA ARG A 111 0.60 7.99 -3.57
C ARG A 111 0.49 9.46 -3.93
N TYR A 112 0.77 10.34 -2.97
CA TYR A 112 0.58 11.78 -3.11
C TYR A 112 1.90 12.57 -3.14
N ARG A 113 3.01 11.91 -3.51
CA ARG A 113 4.34 12.55 -3.61
C ARG A 113 4.75 12.91 -5.05
N ASN A 114 3.87 12.76 -6.04
CA ASN A 114 4.13 13.05 -7.45
C ASN A 114 3.95 14.55 -7.79
N HIS A 115 4.52 15.43 -6.97
CA HIS A 115 4.52 16.88 -7.19
C HIS A 115 5.79 17.50 -6.61
N MET A 116 6.15 18.70 -7.11
CA MET A 116 7.34 19.41 -6.67
C MET A 116 7.03 20.64 -5.78
N HIS A 117 5.80 20.75 -5.24
CA HIS A 117 5.37 21.94 -4.51
C HIS A 117 5.91 21.97 -3.08
N PRO A 118 6.80 22.93 -2.70
CA PRO A 118 7.51 22.90 -1.41
C PRO A 118 6.57 22.99 -0.19
N ALA A 119 5.51 23.80 -0.25
CA ALA A 119 4.56 23.93 0.89
C ALA A 119 3.78 22.63 1.12
N ILE A 120 3.39 21.91 0.06
CA ILE A 120 2.73 20.61 0.20
C ILE A 120 3.71 19.60 0.80
N HIS A 121 4.96 19.52 0.31
CA HIS A 121 5.97 18.61 0.87
C HIS A 121 6.17 18.86 2.36
N ARG A 122 6.37 20.12 2.78
CA ARG A 122 6.52 20.45 4.20
C ARG A 122 5.30 20.03 5.03
N ALA A 123 4.07 20.26 4.54
CA ALA A 123 2.85 19.82 5.24
C ALA A 123 2.77 18.29 5.33
N GLN A 124 3.11 17.59 4.26
CA GLN A 124 3.16 16.12 4.24
C GLN A 124 4.21 15.59 5.22
N ASP A 125 5.42 16.18 5.25
CA ASP A 125 6.50 15.75 6.15
C ASP A 125 6.09 15.90 7.62
N LEU A 126 5.42 17.00 7.99
CA LEU A 126 4.89 17.20 9.34
C LEU A 126 3.85 16.12 9.72
N MET A 127 2.91 15.84 8.81
CA MET A 127 1.88 14.84 9.06
C MET A 127 2.43 13.40 9.07
N ILE A 128 3.46 13.14 8.29
CA ILE A 128 4.14 11.83 8.26
C ILE A 128 4.96 11.62 9.54
N ALA A 129 5.65 12.66 10.03
CA ALA A 129 6.44 12.58 11.25
C ALA A 129 5.57 12.35 12.50
N HIS A 130 4.37 12.93 12.52
CA HIS A 130 3.42 12.86 13.65
C HIS A 130 2.00 12.57 13.15
N PRO A 131 1.73 11.37 12.65
CA PRO A 131 0.42 11.03 12.09
C PRO A 131 -0.69 10.99 13.14
N GLU A 132 -0.35 10.68 14.40
CA GLU A 132 -1.28 10.66 15.55
C GLU A 132 -1.72 12.06 15.98
N HIS A 133 -0.92 13.09 15.68
CA HIS A 133 -1.22 14.46 16.09
C HIS A 133 -2.49 14.98 15.38
N GLY A 134 -3.33 15.71 16.12
CA GLY A 134 -4.58 16.26 15.60
C GLY A 134 -4.38 17.52 14.74
N TRP A 135 -3.60 17.43 13.67
CA TRP A 135 -3.26 18.55 12.79
C TRP A 135 -4.48 19.33 12.33
N THR A 136 -4.50 20.62 12.63
CA THR A 136 -5.47 21.56 12.05
C THR A 136 -4.92 22.19 10.77
N LEU A 137 -5.81 22.59 9.87
CA LEU A 137 -5.40 23.29 8.64
C LEU A 137 -4.64 24.60 8.95
N THR A 138 -5.06 25.31 9.99
CA THR A 138 -4.43 26.57 10.41
C THR A 138 -3.02 26.35 10.93
N GLU A 139 -2.81 25.34 11.75
CA GLU A 139 -1.48 24.98 12.27
C GLU A 139 -0.52 24.57 11.16
N LEU A 140 -0.95 23.69 10.26
CA LEU A 140 -0.14 23.27 9.11
C LEU A 140 0.21 24.45 8.19
N ALA A 141 -0.76 25.32 7.93
CA ALA A 141 -0.56 26.51 7.12
C ALA A 141 0.49 27.45 7.73
N GLY A 142 0.42 27.71 9.04
CA GLY A 142 1.41 28.48 9.77
C GLY A 142 2.82 27.88 9.66
N ARG A 143 2.96 26.57 9.89
CA ARG A 143 4.26 25.86 9.80
C ARG A 143 4.81 25.77 8.38
N THR A 144 3.98 25.91 7.36
CA THR A 144 4.40 25.86 5.94
C THR A 144 4.51 27.24 5.30
N HIS A 145 4.29 28.29 6.10
CA HIS A 145 4.37 29.72 5.69
C HIS A 145 3.42 30.08 4.53
N VAL A 146 2.20 29.57 4.57
CA VAL A 146 1.13 29.89 3.63
C VAL A 146 -0.20 30.11 4.37
N SER A 147 -1.19 30.75 3.74
CA SER A 147 -2.53 30.84 4.35
C SER A 147 -3.26 29.50 4.29
N SER A 148 -4.19 29.28 5.26
CA SER A 148 -5.03 28.07 5.30
C SER A 148 -5.80 27.85 3.99
N ARG A 149 -6.36 28.91 3.41
CA ARG A 149 -7.07 28.87 2.12
C ARG A 149 -6.14 28.45 0.99
N HIS A 150 -4.91 28.96 0.98
CA HIS A 150 -3.91 28.60 -0.04
C HIS A 150 -3.49 27.14 0.09
N LEU A 151 -3.18 26.67 1.31
CA LEU A 151 -2.80 25.26 1.54
C LEU A 151 -3.93 24.30 1.13
N ALA A 152 -5.17 24.59 1.50
CA ALA A 152 -6.33 23.77 1.10
C ALA A 152 -6.50 23.70 -0.42
N ARG A 153 -6.33 24.83 -1.12
CA ARG A 153 -6.38 24.88 -2.59
C ARG A 153 -5.26 24.07 -3.23
N LEU A 154 -4.04 24.20 -2.72
CA LEU A 154 -2.87 23.44 -3.21
C LEU A 154 -3.09 21.92 -3.09
N PHE A 155 -3.57 21.44 -1.95
CA PHE A 155 -3.88 20.01 -1.77
C PHE A 155 -4.90 19.52 -2.79
N ARG A 156 -6.02 20.25 -2.96
CA ARG A 156 -7.03 19.88 -3.97
C ARG A 156 -6.48 19.90 -5.39
N GLN A 157 -5.69 20.89 -5.74
CA GLN A 157 -5.15 21.06 -7.09
C GLN A 157 -4.10 19.99 -7.45
N HIS A 158 -3.19 19.68 -6.54
CA HIS A 158 -2.06 18.78 -6.81
C HIS A 158 -2.31 17.32 -6.40
N LEU A 159 -3.10 17.09 -5.34
CA LEU A 159 -3.35 15.75 -4.82
C LEU A 159 -4.76 15.23 -5.12
N GLY A 160 -5.69 16.08 -5.53
CA GLY A 160 -7.10 15.72 -5.73
C GLY A 160 -7.91 15.54 -4.43
N ILE A 161 -7.25 15.59 -3.27
CA ILE A 161 -7.86 15.38 -1.95
C ILE A 161 -7.63 16.56 -1.01
N SER A 162 -8.38 16.62 0.09
CA SER A 162 -8.17 17.62 1.13
C SER A 162 -7.02 17.23 2.07
N VAL A 163 -6.50 18.21 2.81
CA VAL A 163 -5.52 18.01 3.89
C VAL A 163 -6.02 16.99 4.92
N ARG A 164 -7.32 17.08 5.28
CA ARG A 164 -7.97 16.17 6.23
C ARG A 164 -8.02 14.73 5.71
N GLU A 165 -8.42 14.55 4.46
CA GLU A 165 -8.47 13.22 3.82
C GLU A 165 -7.08 12.60 3.73
N TYR A 166 -6.06 13.37 3.33
CA TYR A 166 -4.68 12.92 3.31
C TYR A 166 -4.21 12.46 4.70
N HIS A 167 -4.42 13.29 5.74
CA HIS A 167 -4.05 12.96 7.11
C HIS A 167 -4.80 11.73 7.64
N GLU A 168 -6.11 11.59 7.34
CA GLU A 168 -6.90 10.42 7.73
C GLU A 168 -6.34 9.13 7.11
N GLN A 169 -5.94 9.17 5.82
CA GLN A 169 -5.33 8.01 5.15
C GLN A 169 -3.98 7.61 5.76
N LEU A 170 -3.14 8.59 6.13
CA LEU A 170 -1.89 8.30 6.86
C LEU A 170 -2.17 7.57 8.18
N ARG A 171 -3.13 8.04 8.97
CA ARG A 171 -3.53 7.43 10.25
C ARG A 171 -4.08 6.02 10.06
N VAL A 172 -4.87 5.78 9.02
CA VAL A 172 -5.35 4.43 8.65
C VAL A 172 -4.17 3.52 8.34
N GLY A 173 -3.18 3.99 7.59
CA GLY A 173 -1.96 3.25 7.28
C GLY A 173 -1.18 2.85 8.54
N VAL A 174 -0.99 3.79 9.47
CA VAL A 174 -0.32 3.52 10.76
C VAL A 174 -1.09 2.47 11.58
N ALA A 175 -2.42 2.60 11.69
CA ALA A 175 -3.23 1.63 12.42
C ALA A 175 -3.18 0.22 11.80
N ARG A 176 -3.15 0.14 10.46
CA ARG A 176 -2.99 -1.13 9.74
C ARG A 176 -1.64 -1.79 10.05
N GLN A 177 -0.56 -1.02 10.01
CA GLN A 177 0.79 -1.50 10.35
C GLN A 177 0.86 -2.07 11.77
N ARG A 178 0.31 -1.35 12.75
CA ARG A 178 0.31 -1.81 14.15
C ARG A 178 -0.50 -3.10 14.35
N GLN A 179 -1.62 -3.25 13.66
CA GLN A 179 -2.38 -4.49 13.70
C GLN A 179 -1.62 -5.67 13.08
N GLN A 180 -0.86 -5.45 12.00
CA GLN A 180 0.03 -6.47 11.43
C GLN A 180 1.15 -6.89 12.39
N GLN A 181 1.54 -5.99 13.30
CA GLN A 181 2.48 -6.27 14.39
C GLN A 181 1.83 -6.98 15.60
N GLY A 182 0.52 -7.31 15.52
CA GLY A 182 -0.22 -8.04 16.54
C GLY A 182 -0.98 -7.17 17.53
N GLU A 183 -1.01 -5.84 17.37
CA GLU A 183 -1.80 -4.98 18.25
C GLU A 183 -3.30 -5.16 18.01
N SER A 184 -4.10 -5.05 19.08
CA SER A 184 -5.56 -5.05 18.98
C SER A 184 -6.06 -3.84 18.19
N ALA A 185 -7.25 -3.96 17.58
CA ALA A 185 -7.87 -2.88 16.79
C ALA A 185 -8.03 -1.58 17.61
N GLU A 186 -8.33 -1.70 18.91
CA GLU A 186 -8.49 -0.54 19.80
C GLU A 186 -7.13 0.15 20.06
N LYS A 187 -6.09 -0.62 20.44
CA LYS A 187 -4.75 -0.08 20.64
C LYS A 187 -4.19 0.58 19.39
N ALA A 188 -4.31 -0.10 18.26
CA ALA A 188 -3.85 0.44 16.95
C ALA A 188 -4.59 1.72 16.55
N ALA A 189 -5.90 1.81 16.82
CA ALA A 189 -6.69 3.01 16.56
C ALA A 189 -6.22 4.19 17.42
N LEU A 190 -6.09 3.99 18.74
CA LEU A 190 -5.62 5.03 19.67
C LEU A 190 -4.21 5.51 19.32
N ALA A 191 -3.30 4.59 19.06
CA ALA A 191 -1.91 4.91 18.68
C ALA A 191 -1.79 5.65 17.35
N ALA A 192 -2.76 5.45 16.43
CA ALA A 192 -2.87 6.21 15.20
C ALA A 192 -3.67 7.54 15.36
N GLY A 193 -4.04 7.91 16.60
CA GLY A 193 -4.76 9.16 16.91
C GLY A 193 -6.25 9.12 16.66
N PHE A 194 -6.87 7.95 16.39
CA PHE A 194 -8.34 7.82 16.39
C PHE A 194 -8.85 7.68 17.82
N SER A 195 -10.06 8.15 18.07
CA SER A 195 -10.68 8.04 19.40
C SER A 195 -11.22 6.63 19.73
N SER A 196 -11.34 5.75 18.73
CA SER A 196 -11.82 4.37 18.89
C SER A 196 -11.63 3.51 17.64
N ALA A 197 -11.67 2.18 17.80
CA ALA A 197 -11.69 1.26 16.66
C ALA A 197 -12.91 1.47 15.73
N ARG A 198 -14.04 1.96 16.26
CA ARG A 198 -15.21 2.32 15.43
C ARG A 198 -14.91 3.47 14.47
N GLN A 199 -14.19 4.50 14.95
CA GLN A 199 -13.77 5.63 14.11
C GLN A 199 -12.77 5.18 13.03
N LEU A 200 -11.80 4.33 13.40
CA LEU A 200 -10.86 3.72 12.45
C LEU A 200 -11.60 2.92 11.37
N ARG A 201 -12.59 2.11 11.73
CA ARG A 201 -13.38 1.31 10.77
C ARG A 201 -14.09 2.20 9.74
N ARG A 202 -14.70 3.31 10.21
CA ARG A 202 -15.36 4.29 9.31
C ARG A 202 -14.36 4.98 8.38
N ALA A 203 -13.15 5.28 8.87
CA ALA A 203 -12.10 5.88 8.04
C ALA A 203 -11.62 4.90 6.94
N ARG A 204 -11.46 3.62 7.27
CA ARG A 204 -11.12 2.56 6.30
C ARG A 204 -12.18 2.40 5.21
N GLN A 205 -13.46 2.44 5.57
CA GLN A 205 -14.52 2.35 4.59
C GLN A 205 -14.46 3.50 3.60
N ARG A 206 -14.26 4.74 4.06
CA ARG A 206 -14.09 5.90 3.18
C ARG A 206 -12.88 5.78 2.25
N GLU A 207 -11.76 5.25 2.74
CA GLU A 207 -10.56 5.00 1.92
C GLU A 207 -10.90 4.01 0.79
N THR A 208 -11.59 2.92 1.08
CA THR A 208 -12.02 1.92 0.09
C THR A 208 -12.95 2.52 -0.96
N ASP A 209 -13.95 3.30 -0.53
CA ASP A 209 -14.93 3.93 -1.43
C ASP A 209 -14.29 4.97 -2.36
N GLN A 210 -13.17 5.58 -1.94
CA GLN A 210 -12.39 6.53 -2.77
C GLN A 210 -11.49 5.82 -3.80
N LEU A 211 -11.09 4.59 -3.52
CA LEU A 211 -10.26 3.78 -4.42
C LEU A 211 -11.05 3.12 -5.55
N THR A 212 -12.37 3.05 -5.40
CA THR A 212 -13.30 2.39 -6.35
C THR A 212 -13.93 3.40 -7.34
N LYS A 213 -13.70 4.70 -7.16
CA LYS A 213 -14.13 5.79 -8.06
C LYS A 213 -13.01 6.24 -8.98
#